data_0810c5e5a85bfae0689e633b39e88836
#
_entry.id   0810c5e5a85bfae0689e633b39e88836
#
_cell.length_a   1.000
_cell.length_b   1.000
_cell.length_c   1.000
_cell.angle_alpha   90.00
_cell.angle_beta   90.00
_cell.angle_gamma   90.00
#
_symmetry.space_group_name_H-M   'P 1'
#
loop_
_entity.id
_entity.type
_entity.pdbx_description
1 polymer ?
#
loop_
_entity_poly.entity_id
_entity_poly.type
_entity_poly.pdbx_seq_one_letter_code
_entity_poly.pdbx_strand_id
1 'polypeptide(L)'
;MSLRIEVLSGLGGKAPAAILVEAEGKRLLLDAGGALHPGQSNEWAAGLDVDAVLITHDHIDHIGGVASLPGGLPLYCTSPVAAALPPGRDWRPLPERGECRIAGIPVTTGQAGHSLGGVWLHLGVAGGVFYSGDACLESLLLPFDEPPPARVALLDASYGIYDVPQAQCREAIARRLSEPRVLPVPASGRALEMALWLDTLAPRLGITWDLDSVCRKGLEALLELPRSLRRVGGDAAIRQLLDAPRPTSPSLWLVADRDDDPHDWPAHRLLHTGYLTPRRQRQRVAGEVDWQRWNVHLRLSHLRALVRQ
;
A
#
# COMPACT_ATOMS: atom_id res chain seq x y z
N MET A 1 -32.02 7.75 -9.53
CA MET A 1 -31.37 7.92 -8.19
C MET A 1 -30.13 8.79 -8.39
N SER A 2 -29.92 9.80 -7.55
CA SER A 2 -28.77 10.72 -7.67
C SER A 2 -27.55 10.05 -7.05
N LEU A 3 -26.43 10.06 -7.79
CA LEU A 3 -25.08 9.75 -7.28
C LEU A 3 -24.32 11.05 -7.13
N ARG A 4 -23.74 11.30 -5.96
CA ARG A 4 -22.78 12.38 -5.73
C ARG A 4 -21.49 11.78 -5.20
N ILE A 5 -20.38 12.22 -5.75
CA ILE A 5 -19.03 11.84 -5.30
C ILE A 5 -18.27 13.13 -5.01
N GLU A 6 -17.66 13.18 -3.85
CA GLU A 6 -16.86 14.33 -3.41
C GLU A 6 -15.50 13.82 -2.90
N VAL A 7 -14.43 14.32 -3.50
CA VAL A 7 -13.07 14.03 -3.01
C VAL A 7 -12.75 15.06 -1.93
N LEU A 8 -12.88 14.66 -0.68
CA LEU A 8 -12.64 15.52 0.48
C LEU A 8 -11.15 15.84 0.65
N SER A 9 -10.30 14.85 0.31
CA SER A 9 -8.85 14.98 0.36
C SER A 9 -8.21 13.95 -0.58
N GLY A 10 -6.94 14.17 -0.98
CA GLY A 10 -6.19 13.26 -1.84
C GLY A 10 -6.07 13.71 -3.31
N LEU A 11 -6.50 14.92 -3.65
CA LEU A 11 -6.35 15.49 -5.01
C LEU A 11 -4.99 16.19 -5.18
N GLY A 12 -4.42 16.03 -6.38
CA GLY A 12 -3.27 16.82 -6.83
C GLY A 12 -1.91 16.41 -6.28
N GLY A 13 -1.83 15.38 -5.44
CA GLY A 13 -0.58 14.88 -4.87
C GLY A 13 -0.81 13.79 -3.83
N LYS A 14 0.28 13.24 -3.29
CA LYS A 14 0.19 12.26 -2.21
C LYS A 14 -0.24 12.99 -0.92
N ALA A 15 -1.46 12.73 -0.50
CA ALA A 15 -2.14 13.34 0.65
C ALA A 15 -3.12 12.32 1.26
N PRO A 16 -3.67 12.60 2.46
CA PRO A 16 -4.69 11.74 3.05
C PRO A 16 -5.84 11.45 2.08
N ALA A 17 -6.15 10.20 1.83
CA ALA A 17 -7.26 9.81 0.97
C ALA A 17 -8.58 9.82 1.75
N ALA A 18 -9.57 10.58 1.26
CA ALA A 18 -10.91 10.60 1.83
C ALA A 18 -11.92 10.97 0.73
N ILE A 19 -12.80 10.03 0.38
CA ILE A 19 -13.78 10.21 -0.69
C ILE A 19 -15.17 9.92 -0.16
N LEU A 20 -16.07 10.90 -0.26
CA LEU A 20 -17.47 10.74 0.10
C LEU A 20 -18.29 10.31 -1.12
N VAL A 21 -19.04 9.23 -0.96
CA VAL A 21 -20.00 8.73 -1.94
C VAL A 21 -21.40 8.81 -1.34
N GLU A 22 -22.28 9.59 -1.96
CA GLU A 22 -23.70 9.70 -1.59
C GLU A 22 -24.55 9.03 -2.67
N ALA A 23 -25.27 7.97 -2.30
CA ALA A 23 -26.13 7.23 -3.19
C ALA A 23 -27.26 6.55 -2.41
N GLU A 24 -28.46 6.45 -2.99
CA GLU A 24 -29.61 5.77 -2.39
C GLU A 24 -29.98 6.27 -0.98
N GLY A 25 -29.73 7.57 -0.71
CA GLY A 25 -29.96 8.18 0.61
C GLY A 25 -28.93 7.78 1.67
N LYS A 26 -27.79 7.18 1.25
CA LYS A 26 -26.67 6.77 2.10
C LYS A 26 -25.41 7.54 1.79
N ARG A 27 -24.59 7.71 2.80
CA ARG A 27 -23.31 8.42 2.75
C ARG A 27 -22.19 7.48 3.19
N LEU A 28 -21.34 7.09 2.27
CA LEU A 28 -20.19 6.21 2.54
C LEU A 28 -18.90 6.99 2.40
N LEU A 29 -18.01 6.88 3.39
CA LEU A 29 -16.64 7.36 3.29
C LEU A 29 -15.75 6.22 2.81
N LEU A 30 -15.04 6.44 1.71
CA LEU A 30 -14.02 5.54 1.19
C LEU A 30 -12.65 6.08 1.60
N ASP A 31 -11.96 5.33 2.43
CA ASP A 31 -10.75 5.63 3.17
C ASP A 31 -10.89 6.81 4.16
N ALA A 32 -10.02 6.83 5.13
CA ALA A 32 -9.91 7.83 6.18
C ALA A 32 -8.44 8.14 6.42
N GLY A 33 -7.83 8.80 5.45
CA GLY A 33 -6.39 9.01 5.40
C GLY A 33 -5.87 9.94 6.48
N GLY A 34 -4.66 9.68 6.95
CA GLY A 34 -3.90 10.51 7.88
C GLY A 34 -2.76 11.26 7.20
N ALA A 35 -2.31 12.34 7.84
CA ALA A 35 -1.21 13.16 7.38
C ALA A 35 0.10 12.36 7.30
N LEU A 36 0.83 12.48 6.19
CA LEU A 36 2.14 11.86 5.96
C LEU A 36 3.31 12.70 6.46
N HIS A 37 3.10 13.99 6.68
CA HIS A 37 4.12 14.92 7.17
C HIS A 37 3.46 16.18 7.79
N PRO A 38 4.18 16.98 8.59
CA PRO A 38 3.61 18.12 9.33
C PRO A 38 2.92 19.22 8.49
N GLY A 39 3.05 19.22 7.18
CA GLY A 39 2.37 20.17 6.27
C GLY A 39 0.99 19.72 5.79
N GLN A 40 0.52 18.55 6.24
CA GLN A 40 -0.80 18.02 5.92
C GLN A 40 -1.69 17.97 7.17
N SER A 41 -3.00 17.99 6.98
CA SER A 41 -3.98 17.94 8.07
C SER A 41 -5.07 16.91 7.79
N ASN A 42 -5.85 16.59 8.83
CA ASN A 42 -7.05 15.73 8.76
C ASN A 42 -8.34 16.59 8.85
N GLU A 43 -8.31 17.85 8.44
CA GLU A 43 -9.47 18.77 8.48
C GLU A 43 -10.66 18.26 7.67
N TRP A 44 -10.45 17.41 6.69
CA TRP A 44 -11.50 16.72 5.93
C TRP A 44 -12.49 15.94 6.83
N ALA A 45 -12.06 15.52 8.04
CA ALA A 45 -12.90 14.78 8.99
C ALA A 45 -13.83 15.68 9.83
N ALA A 46 -13.62 17.00 9.82
CA ALA A 46 -14.38 17.93 10.65
C ALA A 46 -15.86 17.99 10.22
N GLY A 47 -16.77 17.71 11.16
CA GLY A 47 -18.22 17.74 10.90
C GLY A 47 -18.71 16.66 9.94
N LEU A 48 -17.92 15.63 9.65
CA LEU A 48 -18.29 14.56 8.76
C LEU A 48 -19.44 13.71 9.36
N ASP A 49 -20.52 13.62 8.62
CA ASP A 49 -21.68 12.77 8.92
C ASP A 49 -21.82 11.72 7.81
N VAL A 50 -21.61 10.45 8.15
CA VAL A 50 -21.67 9.31 7.20
C VAL A 50 -22.25 8.07 7.87
N ASP A 51 -22.89 7.20 7.06
CA ASP A 51 -23.48 5.94 7.54
C ASP A 51 -22.42 4.86 7.80
N ALA A 52 -21.30 4.88 7.07
CA ALA A 52 -20.21 3.93 7.23
C ALA A 52 -18.90 4.42 6.60
N VAL A 53 -17.78 3.86 7.08
CA VAL A 53 -16.43 4.04 6.55
C VAL A 53 -15.91 2.70 6.02
N LEU A 54 -15.36 2.70 4.81
CA LEU A 54 -14.74 1.54 4.18
C LEU A 54 -13.26 1.82 3.97
N ILE A 55 -12.37 1.05 4.60
CA ILE A 55 -10.92 1.21 4.48
C ILE A 55 -10.38 0.19 3.50
N THR A 56 -9.67 0.67 2.47
CA THR A 56 -9.09 -0.18 1.42
C THR A 56 -7.83 -0.89 1.89
N HIS A 57 -6.93 -0.22 2.62
CA HIS A 57 -5.66 -0.81 3.06
C HIS A 57 -5.02 -0.05 4.25
N ASP A 58 -3.89 -0.56 4.75
CA ASP A 58 -3.27 -0.21 6.02
C ASP A 58 -2.25 0.94 5.97
N HIS A 59 -2.04 1.59 4.82
CA HIS A 59 -1.12 2.73 4.76
C HIS A 59 -1.71 3.97 5.43
N ILE A 60 -0.84 4.76 6.05
CA ILE A 60 -1.23 5.89 6.89
C ILE A 60 -2.10 6.92 6.16
N ASP A 61 -1.83 7.16 4.89
CA ASP A 61 -2.61 8.06 4.04
C ASP A 61 -3.98 7.52 3.64
N HIS A 62 -4.36 6.30 4.08
CA HIS A 62 -5.68 5.69 3.89
C HIS A 62 -6.39 5.32 5.20
N ILE A 63 -5.64 5.07 6.29
CA ILE A 63 -6.22 4.65 7.58
C ILE A 63 -5.90 5.59 8.74
N GLY A 64 -4.85 6.42 8.62
CA GLY A 64 -4.32 7.21 9.74
C GLY A 64 -5.27 8.26 10.31
N GLY A 65 -6.30 8.68 9.58
CA GLY A 65 -7.34 9.61 10.03
C GLY A 65 -8.47 8.94 10.81
N VAL A 66 -8.51 7.61 10.92
CA VAL A 66 -9.55 6.87 11.67
C VAL A 66 -9.64 7.32 13.12
N ALA A 67 -8.53 7.68 13.75
CA ALA A 67 -8.51 8.20 15.12
C ALA A 67 -9.27 9.54 15.29
N SER A 68 -9.46 10.30 14.22
CA SER A 68 -10.20 11.57 14.21
C SER A 68 -11.70 11.38 13.98
N LEU A 69 -12.16 10.17 13.67
CA LEU A 69 -13.56 9.86 13.42
C LEU A 69 -14.30 9.48 14.72
N PRO A 70 -15.62 9.73 14.80
CA PRO A 70 -16.44 9.30 15.93
C PRO A 70 -16.31 7.79 16.22
N GLY A 71 -16.16 7.41 17.49
CA GLY A 71 -15.94 6.03 17.91
C GLY A 71 -17.06 5.04 17.56
N GLY A 72 -18.32 5.51 17.54
CA GLY A 72 -19.49 4.69 17.20
C GLY A 72 -19.78 4.55 15.70
N LEU A 73 -19.00 5.20 14.84
CA LEU A 73 -19.20 5.15 13.40
C LEU A 73 -18.82 3.76 12.85
N PRO A 74 -19.72 3.05 12.12
CA PRO A 74 -19.43 1.73 11.54
C PRO A 74 -18.24 1.80 10.57
N LEU A 75 -17.17 1.04 10.88
CA LEU A 75 -15.95 0.98 10.09
C LEU A 75 -15.78 -0.44 9.56
N TYR A 76 -15.48 -0.54 8.26
CA TYR A 76 -15.30 -1.80 7.56
C TYR A 76 -13.89 -1.87 6.96
N CYS A 77 -13.19 -2.98 7.21
CA CYS A 77 -11.91 -3.29 6.59
C CYS A 77 -11.68 -4.80 6.56
N THR A 78 -10.66 -5.25 5.83
CA THR A 78 -10.26 -6.66 5.87
C THR A 78 -9.54 -6.98 7.19
N SER A 79 -9.48 -8.26 7.55
CA SER A 79 -8.84 -8.70 8.79
C SER A 79 -7.34 -8.29 8.88
N PRO A 80 -6.52 -8.42 7.81
CA PRO A 80 -5.14 -7.92 7.87
C PRO A 80 -5.03 -6.41 8.08
N VAL A 81 -5.90 -5.63 7.45
CA VAL A 81 -5.93 -4.15 7.58
C VAL A 81 -6.34 -3.73 8.99
N ALA A 82 -7.21 -4.50 9.65
CA ALA A 82 -7.66 -4.21 11.01
C ALA A 82 -6.52 -4.20 12.04
N ALA A 83 -5.41 -4.90 11.78
CA ALA A 83 -4.23 -4.89 12.65
C ALA A 83 -3.55 -3.51 12.76
N ALA A 84 -3.79 -2.63 11.79
CA ALA A 84 -3.26 -1.25 11.77
C ALA A 84 -4.24 -0.22 12.36
N LEU A 85 -5.43 -0.62 12.78
CA LEU A 85 -6.39 0.28 13.41
C LEU A 85 -5.90 0.76 14.80
N PRO A 86 -6.32 1.95 15.24
CA PRO A 86 -6.08 2.40 16.60
C PRO A 86 -6.59 1.38 17.64
N PRO A 87 -5.89 1.16 18.75
CA PRO A 87 -6.31 0.24 19.78
C PRO A 87 -7.74 0.53 20.29
N GLY A 88 -8.57 -0.50 20.40
CA GLY A 88 -9.95 -0.37 20.86
C GLY A 88 -10.93 0.20 19.83
N ARG A 89 -10.53 0.42 18.59
CA ARG A 89 -11.44 0.81 17.53
C ARG A 89 -12.27 -0.38 17.07
N ASP A 90 -13.57 -0.30 17.23
CA ASP A 90 -14.51 -1.29 16.68
C ASP A 90 -14.52 -1.27 15.16
N TRP A 91 -14.51 -2.45 14.56
CA TRP A 91 -14.59 -2.64 13.12
C TRP A 91 -15.44 -3.85 12.74
N ARG A 92 -15.83 -3.91 11.49
CA ARG A 92 -16.60 -4.99 10.88
C ARG A 92 -15.86 -5.59 9.70
N PRO A 93 -15.97 -6.89 9.46
CA PRO A 93 -15.23 -7.54 8.38
C PRO A 93 -15.72 -7.09 7.00
N LEU A 94 -14.75 -6.72 6.16
CA LEU A 94 -14.89 -6.59 4.72
C LEU A 94 -14.23 -7.82 4.10
N PRO A 95 -14.86 -8.52 3.15
CA PRO A 95 -14.22 -9.68 2.51
C PRO A 95 -12.98 -9.24 1.71
N GLU A 96 -11.94 -10.07 1.67
CA GLU A 96 -10.79 -9.85 0.78
C GLU A 96 -11.16 -10.08 -0.69
N ARG A 97 -12.18 -10.90 -0.94
CA ARG A 97 -12.82 -11.17 -2.22
C ARG A 97 -14.28 -11.51 -2.02
N GLY A 98 -15.13 -10.93 -2.81
CA GLY A 98 -16.56 -11.29 -2.82
C GLY A 98 -17.48 -10.11 -2.52
N GLU A 99 -18.69 -10.42 -2.14
CA GLU A 99 -19.77 -9.44 -1.99
C GLU A 99 -20.25 -9.35 -0.54
N CYS A 100 -20.63 -8.13 -0.15
CA CYS A 100 -21.30 -7.85 1.12
C CYS A 100 -22.31 -6.71 0.94
N ARG A 101 -23.06 -6.36 2.00
CA ARG A 101 -23.92 -5.18 2.03
C ARG A 101 -23.53 -4.26 3.16
N ILE A 102 -23.31 -2.97 2.84
CA ILE A 102 -22.94 -1.95 3.80
C ILE A 102 -23.93 -0.81 3.70
N ALA A 103 -24.59 -0.48 4.80
CA ALA A 103 -25.69 0.49 4.86
C ALA A 103 -26.80 0.23 3.80
N GLY A 104 -27.00 -1.04 3.39
CA GLY A 104 -27.95 -1.43 2.33
C GLY A 104 -27.36 -1.43 0.91
N ILE A 105 -26.20 -0.81 0.68
CA ILE A 105 -25.52 -0.75 -0.62
C ILE A 105 -24.75 -2.08 -0.87
N PRO A 106 -24.90 -2.71 -2.04
CA PRO A 106 -24.06 -3.84 -2.44
C PRO A 106 -22.62 -3.36 -2.64
N VAL A 107 -21.67 -4.08 -2.04
CA VAL A 107 -20.22 -3.82 -2.15
C VAL A 107 -19.53 -5.09 -2.56
N THR A 108 -18.78 -5.04 -3.64
CA THR A 108 -17.88 -6.12 -4.08
C THR A 108 -16.45 -5.70 -3.84
N THR A 109 -15.63 -6.62 -3.39
CA THR A 109 -14.18 -6.41 -3.16
C THR A 109 -13.35 -7.42 -3.93
N GLY A 110 -12.13 -7.04 -4.24
CA GLY A 110 -11.07 -7.93 -4.71
C GLY A 110 -9.70 -7.37 -4.34
N GLN A 111 -8.67 -8.16 -4.47
CA GLN A 111 -7.31 -7.79 -4.09
C GLN A 111 -6.77 -6.66 -4.96
N ALA A 112 -6.17 -5.65 -4.34
CA ALA A 112 -5.63 -4.48 -5.03
C ALA A 112 -4.14 -4.61 -5.43
N GLY A 113 -3.44 -5.66 -4.96
CA GLY A 113 -2.03 -5.93 -5.32
C GLY A 113 -1.01 -4.97 -4.72
N HIS A 114 -1.41 -4.10 -3.79
CA HIS A 114 -0.59 -3.01 -3.25
C HIS A 114 -0.06 -3.29 -1.84
N SER A 115 -0.94 -3.69 -0.94
CA SER A 115 -0.60 -4.07 0.44
C SER A 115 -1.29 -5.37 0.84
N LEU A 116 -0.85 -5.97 1.94
CA LEU A 116 -1.40 -7.22 2.43
C LEU A 116 -2.84 -7.04 2.92
N GLY A 117 -3.77 -7.79 2.33
CA GLY A 117 -5.20 -7.64 2.61
C GLY A 117 -5.82 -6.36 2.05
N GLY A 118 -5.05 -5.56 1.29
CA GLY A 118 -5.55 -4.39 0.60
C GLY A 118 -6.51 -4.76 -0.54
N VAL A 119 -7.64 -4.06 -0.61
CA VAL A 119 -8.74 -4.35 -1.56
C VAL A 119 -9.13 -3.10 -2.34
N TRP A 120 -9.58 -3.31 -3.56
CA TRP A 120 -10.41 -2.34 -4.26
C TRP A 120 -11.89 -2.53 -3.87
N LEU A 121 -12.70 -1.49 -4.08
CA LEU A 121 -14.13 -1.48 -3.77
C LEU A 121 -14.94 -1.22 -5.04
N HIS A 122 -16.00 -1.99 -5.24
CA HIS A 122 -17.01 -1.71 -6.25
C HIS A 122 -18.38 -1.57 -5.57
N LEU A 123 -18.98 -0.39 -5.65
CA LEU A 123 -20.29 -0.10 -5.08
C LEU A 123 -21.35 -0.32 -6.15
N GLY A 124 -22.33 -1.19 -5.90
CA GLY A 124 -23.41 -1.56 -6.82
C GLY A 124 -24.52 -0.52 -6.89
N VAL A 125 -24.15 0.77 -7.12
CA VAL A 125 -25.07 1.90 -7.24
C VAL A 125 -24.85 2.65 -8.55
N ALA A 126 -25.92 3.21 -9.12
CA ALA A 126 -25.90 4.08 -10.31
C ALA A 126 -25.11 3.51 -11.52
N GLY A 127 -25.10 2.19 -11.71
CA GLY A 127 -24.35 1.49 -12.77
C GLY A 127 -22.90 1.16 -12.42
N GLY A 128 -22.57 1.17 -11.14
CA GLY A 128 -21.26 0.83 -10.59
C GLY A 128 -20.36 2.03 -10.33
N VAL A 129 -19.79 2.07 -9.12
CA VAL A 129 -18.71 2.98 -8.74
C VAL A 129 -17.53 2.13 -8.30
N PHE A 130 -16.45 2.15 -9.07
CA PHE A 130 -15.20 1.45 -8.76
C PHE A 130 -14.22 2.41 -8.08
N TYR A 131 -13.66 1.99 -6.95
CA TYR A 131 -12.58 2.70 -6.26
C TYR A 131 -11.39 1.75 -6.09
N SER A 132 -10.27 2.08 -6.71
CA SER A 132 -9.09 1.22 -6.69
C SER A 132 -8.39 1.18 -5.32
N GLY A 133 -8.62 2.18 -4.44
CA GLY A 133 -7.63 2.50 -3.41
C GLY A 133 -6.26 2.69 -4.06
N ASP A 134 -5.19 2.46 -3.34
CA ASP A 134 -3.87 2.27 -3.96
C ASP A 134 -3.82 0.86 -4.58
N ALA A 135 -3.40 0.76 -5.84
CA ALA A 135 -3.43 -0.50 -6.59
C ALA A 135 -2.13 -0.76 -7.35
N CYS A 136 -1.74 -2.04 -7.45
CA CYS A 136 -0.54 -2.47 -8.18
C CYS A 136 -0.79 -3.75 -8.98
N LEU A 137 -0.68 -3.66 -10.32
CA LEU A 137 -0.84 -4.81 -11.20
C LEU A 137 0.46 -5.61 -11.39
N GLU A 138 1.59 -5.06 -10.98
CA GLU A 138 2.94 -5.62 -11.22
C GLU A 138 3.56 -6.25 -9.97
N SER A 139 2.80 -6.41 -8.88
CA SER A 139 3.32 -7.04 -7.66
C SER A 139 3.75 -8.49 -7.92
N LEU A 140 4.91 -8.86 -7.36
CA LEU A 140 5.43 -10.23 -7.43
C LEU A 140 4.75 -11.16 -6.41
N LEU A 141 4.23 -10.58 -5.34
CA LEU A 141 3.70 -11.33 -4.20
C LEU A 141 2.18 -11.21 -4.10
N LEU A 142 1.65 -9.99 -4.22
CA LEU A 142 0.25 -9.70 -3.98
C LEU A 142 -0.56 -9.77 -5.28
N PRO A 143 -1.71 -10.46 -5.31
CA PRO A 143 -2.54 -10.54 -6.50
C PRO A 143 -3.33 -9.24 -6.71
N PHE A 144 -3.60 -8.90 -7.95
CA PHE A 144 -4.62 -7.95 -8.36
C PHE A 144 -5.77 -8.74 -9.01
N ASP A 145 -6.98 -8.55 -8.51
CA ASP A 145 -8.18 -9.16 -9.06
C ASP A 145 -8.84 -8.16 -10.03
N GLU A 146 -9.33 -8.67 -11.16
CA GLU A 146 -10.00 -7.85 -12.17
C GLU A 146 -11.35 -7.34 -11.62
N PRO A 147 -11.59 -6.00 -11.61
CA PRO A 147 -12.84 -5.47 -11.09
C PRO A 147 -14.00 -5.68 -12.09
N PRO A 148 -15.25 -5.74 -11.62
CA PRO A 148 -16.40 -5.70 -12.52
C PRO A 148 -16.51 -4.33 -13.22
N PRO A 149 -17.18 -4.26 -14.39
CA PRO A 149 -17.42 -3.00 -15.08
C PRO A 149 -18.15 -1.99 -14.19
N ALA A 150 -17.77 -0.72 -14.32
CA ALA A 150 -18.35 0.38 -13.56
C ALA A 150 -18.55 1.62 -14.43
N ARG A 151 -19.64 2.35 -14.18
CA ARG A 151 -19.91 3.62 -14.86
C ARG A 151 -18.98 4.74 -14.41
N VAL A 152 -18.49 4.68 -13.17
CA VAL A 152 -17.57 5.66 -12.59
C VAL A 152 -16.38 4.92 -12.00
N ALA A 153 -15.19 5.38 -12.33
CA ALA A 153 -13.94 4.86 -11.76
C ALA A 153 -13.17 5.97 -11.03
N LEU A 154 -12.83 5.71 -9.77
CA LEU A 154 -11.93 6.50 -8.94
C LEU A 154 -10.62 5.75 -8.84
N LEU A 155 -9.58 6.22 -9.52
CA LEU A 155 -8.34 5.47 -9.71
C LEU A 155 -7.16 6.12 -9.02
N ASP A 156 -6.29 5.29 -8.46
CA ASP A 156 -4.96 5.69 -7.99
C ASP A 156 -4.12 6.21 -9.16
N ALA A 157 -3.96 7.52 -9.24
CA ALA A 157 -3.16 8.20 -10.24
C ALA A 157 -1.84 8.77 -9.68
N SER A 158 -1.32 8.19 -8.58
CA SER A 158 -0.12 8.65 -7.86
C SER A 158 1.11 8.78 -8.75
N TYR A 159 1.18 8.02 -9.85
CA TYR A 159 2.28 8.10 -10.80
C TYR A 159 2.04 9.03 -11.99
N GLY A 160 0.84 9.59 -12.14
CA GLY A 160 0.51 10.49 -13.26
C GLY A 160 0.82 9.86 -14.62
N ILE A 161 1.65 10.52 -15.42
CA ILE A 161 2.04 10.05 -16.77
C ILE A 161 3.17 9.01 -16.77
N TYR A 162 3.70 8.64 -15.59
CA TYR A 162 4.80 7.66 -15.51
C TYR A 162 4.36 6.27 -15.98
N ASP A 163 5.17 5.64 -16.85
CA ASP A 163 4.83 4.35 -17.46
C ASP A 163 6.03 3.37 -17.60
N VAL A 164 7.03 3.50 -16.73
CA VAL A 164 8.17 2.55 -16.75
C VAL A 164 7.78 1.26 -16.05
N PRO A 165 7.93 0.07 -16.70
CA PRO A 165 7.61 -1.21 -16.10
C PRO A 165 8.43 -1.55 -14.85
N GLN A 166 7.83 -2.29 -13.92
CA GLN A 166 8.49 -2.75 -12.69
C GLN A 166 9.80 -3.53 -12.96
N ALA A 167 9.86 -4.30 -14.04
CA ALA A 167 11.07 -5.02 -14.43
C ALA A 167 12.26 -4.06 -14.63
N GLN A 168 12.05 -2.94 -15.33
CA GLN A 168 13.08 -1.92 -15.55
C GLN A 168 13.46 -1.19 -14.25
N CYS A 169 12.49 -0.96 -13.35
CA CYS A 169 12.77 -0.40 -12.02
C CYS A 169 13.68 -1.34 -11.22
N ARG A 170 13.39 -2.63 -11.21
CA ARG A 170 14.22 -3.65 -10.55
C ARG A 170 15.64 -3.69 -11.11
N GLU A 171 15.79 -3.66 -12.42
CA GLU A 171 17.12 -3.60 -13.06
C GLU A 171 17.90 -2.33 -12.66
N ALA A 172 17.22 -1.18 -12.60
CA ALA A 172 17.84 0.07 -12.19
C ALA A 172 18.25 0.06 -10.70
N ILE A 173 17.49 -0.59 -9.83
CA ILE A 173 17.87 -0.81 -8.43
C ILE A 173 19.06 -1.77 -8.37
N ALA A 174 19.00 -2.92 -9.07
CA ALA A 174 20.06 -3.92 -9.07
C ALA A 174 21.45 -3.32 -9.42
N ARG A 175 21.49 -2.41 -10.41
CA ARG A 175 22.74 -1.72 -10.79
C ARG A 175 23.32 -0.82 -9.68
N ARG A 176 22.54 -0.47 -8.64
CA ARG A 176 22.95 0.36 -7.51
C ARG A 176 23.37 -0.45 -6.28
N LEU A 177 23.30 -1.77 -6.34
CA LEU A 177 23.61 -2.67 -5.23
C LEU A 177 25.08 -3.14 -5.22
N SER A 178 25.93 -2.58 -6.05
CA SER A 178 27.38 -2.88 -6.08
C SER A 178 28.17 -2.32 -4.89
N GLU A 179 27.56 -1.39 -4.13
CA GLU A 179 28.10 -0.79 -2.92
C GLU A 179 27.23 -1.16 -1.71
N PRO A 180 27.75 -1.08 -0.47
CA PRO A 180 26.94 -1.32 0.73
C PRO A 180 25.72 -0.40 0.80
N ARG A 181 24.51 -0.98 0.94
CA ARG A 181 23.24 -0.26 0.90
C ARG A 181 22.31 -0.62 2.06
N VAL A 182 21.51 0.37 2.47
CA VAL A 182 20.29 0.17 3.25
C VAL A 182 19.10 0.62 2.42
N LEU A 183 18.10 -0.26 2.30
CA LEU A 183 16.84 0.00 1.63
C LEU A 183 15.74 0.15 2.68
N PRO A 184 15.39 1.37 3.11
CA PRO A 184 14.24 1.58 3.99
C PRO A 184 12.93 1.48 3.17
N VAL A 185 12.02 0.65 3.64
CA VAL A 185 10.75 0.34 2.96
C VAL A 185 9.60 0.19 3.96
N PRO A 186 8.34 0.46 3.56
CA PRO A 186 7.19 0.08 4.37
C PRO A 186 7.22 -1.41 4.66
N ALA A 187 7.04 -1.78 5.94
CA ALA A 187 7.10 -3.18 6.37
C ALA A 187 5.95 -4.02 5.78
N SER A 188 4.81 -3.40 5.49
CA SER A 188 3.69 -4.01 4.76
C SER A 188 3.91 -3.90 3.24
N GLY A 189 3.59 -4.95 2.50
CA GLY A 189 3.65 -4.98 1.03
C GLY A 189 5.07 -4.96 0.46
N ARG A 190 5.66 -3.78 0.30
CA ARG A 190 6.96 -3.62 -0.41
C ARG A 190 8.11 -4.37 0.23
N ALA A 191 8.24 -4.37 1.56
CA ALA A 191 9.31 -5.10 2.24
C ALA A 191 9.26 -6.60 1.92
N LEU A 192 8.07 -7.18 1.97
CA LEU A 192 7.84 -8.61 1.72
C LEU A 192 8.20 -8.97 0.27
N GLU A 193 7.80 -8.13 -0.66
CA GLU A 193 8.03 -8.32 -2.09
C GLU A 193 9.51 -8.17 -2.47
N MET A 194 10.16 -7.13 -1.93
CA MET A 194 11.60 -6.89 -2.15
C MET A 194 12.45 -7.97 -1.52
N ALA A 195 12.07 -8.52 -0.35
CA ALA A 195 12.77 -9.62 0.27
C ALA A 195 12.84 -10.85 -0.66
N LEU A 196 11.69 -11.26 -1.22
CA LEU A 196 11.65 -12.37 -2.18
C LEU A 196 12.44 -12.09 -3.46
N TRP A 197 12.41 -10.86 -3.95
CA TRP A 197 13.22 -10.46 -5.10
C TRP A 197 14.71 -10.47 -4.78
N LEU A 198 15.14 -9.96 -3.64
CA LEU A 198 16.54 -9.92 -3.21
C LEU A 198 17.07 -11.34 -2.99
N ASP A 199 16.27 -12.25 -2.45
CA ASP A 199 16.66 -13.65 -2.27
C ASP A 199 17.06 -14.32 -3.59
N THR A 200 16.36 -14.02 -4.68
CA THR A 200 16.69 -14.51 -6.01
C THR A 200 17.82 -13.73 -6.69
N LEU A 201 18.02 -12.47 -6.36
CA LEU A 201 18.99 -11.58 -7.02
C LEU A 201 20.38 -11.66 -6.38
N ALA A 202 20.46 -11.70 -5.05
CA ALA A 202 21.71 -11.58 -4.31
C ALA A 202 22.77 -12.63 -4.71
N PRO A 203 22.43 -13.93 -4.89
CA PRO A 203 23.40 -14.93 -5.35
C PRO A 203 23.95 -14.61 -6.74
N ARG A 204 23.13 -14.02 -7.61
CA ARG A 204 23.54 -13.66 -8.99
C ARG A 204 24.49 -12.47 -9.03
N LEU A 205 24.41 -11.60 -8.04
CA LEU A 205 25.28 -10.41 -7.90
C LEU A 205 26.49 -10.66 -6.98
N GLY A 206 26.55 -11.81 -6.31
CA GLY A 206 27.60 -12.12 -5.32
C GLY A 206 27.53 -11.21 -4.10
N ILE A 207 26.35 -10.70 -3.73
CA ILE A 207 26.15 -9.84 -2.55
C ILE A 207 25.53 -10.63 -1.40
N THR A 208 25.87 -10.22 -0.17
CA THR A 208 25.24 -10.72 1.04
C THR A 208 24.19 -9.73 1.51
N TRP A 209 23.04 -10.20 1.98
CA TRP A 209 21.95 -9.34 2.43
C TRP A 209 21.22 -9.93 3.63
N ASP A 210 20.54 -9.06 4.40
CA ASP A 210 19.66 -9.49 5.50
C ASP A 210 18.50 -8.49 5.70
N LEU A 211 17.55 -8.91 6.52
CA LEU A 211 16.36 -8.17 6.95
C LEU A 211 16.53 -7.67 8.38
N ASP A 212 15.97 -6.52 8.68
CA ASP A 212 15.76 -6.16 10.07
C ASP A 212 14.68 -7.04 10.72
N SER A 213 14.57 -6.96 12.05
CA SER A 213 13.62 -7.77 12.81
C SER A 213 12.15 -7.47 12.47
N VAL A 214 11.83 -6.25 12.04
CA VAL A 214 10.46 -5.83 11.69
C VAL A 214 10.04 -6.44 10.37
N CYS A 215 10.87 -6.32 9.33
CA CYS A 215 10.61 -6.95 8.04
C CYS A 215 10.54 -8.48 8.14
N ARG A 216 11.40 -9.09 8.97
CA ARG A 216 11.39 -10.53 9.21
C ARG A 216 10.08 -10.99 9.85
N LYS A 217 9.62 -10.31 10.91
CA LYS A 217 8.31 -10.57 11.54
C LYS A 217 7.16 -10.39 10.56
N GLY A 218 7.26 -9.44 9.64
CA GLY A 218 6.26 -9.27 8.59
C GLY A 218 6.15 -10.50 7.68
N LEU A 219 7.27 -11.13 7.29
CA LEU A 219 7.28 -12.38 6.53
C LEU A 219 6.72 -13.56 7.33
N GLU A 220 7.08 -13.67 8.61
CA GLU A 220 6.54 -14.69 9.51
C GLU A 220 5.02 -14.56 9.64
N ALA A 221 4.53 -13.36 9.93
CA ALA A 221 3.09 -13.06 10.04
C ALA A 221 2.33 -13.36 8.74
N LEU A 222 2.96 -13.12 7.57
CA LEU A 222 2.34 -13.45 6.29
C LEU A 222 2.05 -14.94 6.13
N LEU A 223 2.87 -15.82 6.71
CA LEU A 223 2.65 -17.27 6.64
C LEU A 223 1.43 -17.73 7.45
N GLU A 224 1.04 -16.97 8.47
CA GLU A 224 -0.14 -17.26 9.31
C GLU A 224 -1.45 -16.80 8.66
N LEU A 225 -1.38 -15.95 7.65
CA LEU A 225 -2.56 -15.41 6.95
C LEU A 225 -3.04 -16.36 5.85
N PRO A 226 -4.31 -16.23 5.40
CA PRO A 226 -4.85 -17.05 4.32
C PRO A 226 -3.99 -17.00 3.05
N ARG A 227 -3.72 -18.16 2.45
CA ARG A 227 -2.90 -18.27 1.23
C ARG A 227 -3.47 -17.49 0.04
N SER A 228 -4.78 -17.25 0.04
CA SER A 228 -5.47 -16.47 -0.98
C SER A 228 -5.00 -15.00 -1.08
N LEU A 229 -4.33 -14.49 -0.02
CA LEU A 229 -3.82 -13.12 0.01
C LEU A 229 -2.47 -12.96 -0.72
N ARG A 230 -1.89 -14.03 -1.24
CA ARG A 230 -0.61 -14.00 -1.94
C ARG A 230 -0.60 -14.92 -3.16
N ARG A 231 0.34 -14.69 -4.07
CA ARG A 231 0.52 -15.52 -5.27
C ARG A 231 0.96 -16.94 -4.91
N VAL A 232 0.61 -17.89 -5.76
CA VAL A 232 0.99 -19.30 -5.60
C VAL A 232 2.53 -19.42 -5.57
N GLY A 233 3.04 -20.27 -4.65
CA GLY A 233 4.48 -20.51 -4.48
C GLY A 233 5.17 -19.57 -3.50
N GLY A 234 4.54 -18.49 -3.08
CA GLY A 234 5.12 -17.52 -2.12
C GLY A 234 5.50 -18.14 -0.77
N ASP A 235 4.71 -19.08 -0.24
CA ASP A 235 4.97 -19.73 1.05
C ASP A 235 6.31 -20.47 1.10
N ALA A 236 6.62 -21.25 0.06
CA ALA A 236 7.88 -22.00 0.01
C ALA A 236 9.08 -21.04 -0.02
N ALA A 237 9.01 -20.00 -0.85
CA ALA A 237 10.05 -19.00 -0.96
C ALA A 237 10.25 -18.23 0.36
N ILE A 238 9.16 -17.86 1.05
CA ILE A 238 9.23 -17.18 2.35
C ILE A 238 9.88 -18.08 3.39
N ARG A 239 9.48 -19.36 3.50
CA ARG A 239 10.09 -20.31 4.44
C ARG A 239 11.57 -20.51 4.17
N GLN A 240 11.94 -20.73 2.91
CA GLN A 240 13.34 -20.86 2.50
C GLN A 240 14.16 -19.63 2.93
N LEU A 241 13.65 -18.42 2.72
CA LEU A 241 14.31 -17.18 3.10
C LEU A 241 14.45 -17.04 4.63
N LEU A 242 13.42 -17.41 5.38
CA LEU A 242 13.44 -17.33 6.85
C LEU A 242 14.39 -18.36 7.48
N ASP A 243 14.52 -19.55 6.87
CA ASP A 243 15.39 -20.64 7.32
C ASP A 243 16.85 -20.45 6.87
N ALA A 244 17.12 -19.55 5.93
CA ALA A 244 18.47 -19.32 5.41
C ALA A 244 19.42 -18.79 6.50
N PRO A 245 20.70 -19.24 6.52
CA PRO A 245 21.71 -18.71 7.44
C PRO A 245 21.89 -17.19 7.29
N ARG A 246 21.91 -16.47 8.40
CA ARG A 246 22.12 -15.03 8.40
C ARG A 246 23.60 -14.68 8.23
N PRO A 247 23.95 -13.77 7.31
CA PRO A 247 25.32 -13.30 7.18
C PRO A 247 25.73 -12.45 8.38
N THR A 248 26.99 -12.56 8.81
CA THR A 248 27.53 -11.76 9.92
C THR A 248 27.76 -10.29 9.55
N SER A 249 27.98 -9.99 8.28
CA SER A 249 28.22 -8.64 7.74
C SER A 249 27.56 -8.49 6.38
N PRO A 250 26.24 -8.26 6.33
CA PRO A 250 25.56 -8.06 5.06
C PRO A 250 26.04 -6.78 4.37
N SER A 251 26.26 -6.85 3.08
CA SER A 251 26.50 -5.66 2.25
C SER A 251 25.22 -4.90 1.90
N LEU A 252 24.06 -5.53 2.10
CA LEU A 252 22.74 -4.97 1.84
C LEU A 252 21.80 -5.26 3.00
N TRP A 253 21.15 -4.21 3.50
CA TRP A 253 20.07 -4.31 4.47
C TRP A 253 18.73 -3.89 3.89
N LEU A 254 17.69 -4.69 4.08
CA LEU A 254 16.31 -4.31 3.89
C LEU A 254 15.67 -4.04 5.25
N VAL A 255 15.23 -2.81 5.50
CA VAL A 255 14.80 -2.37 6.83
C VAL A 255 13.43 -1.71 6.78
N ALA A 256 12.68 -1.82 7.87
CA ALA A 256 11.43 -1.08 8.01
C ALA A 256 11.71 0.43 8.03
N ASP A 257 10.97 1.16 7.19
CA ASP A 257 11.12 2.61 7.11
C ASP A 257 10.62 3.29 8.39
N ARG A 258 11.50 4.10 9.01
CA ARG A 258 11.22 4.90 10.19
C ARG A 258 11.64 6.33 9.90
N ASP A 259 10.78 7.30 10.18
CA ASP A 259 11.05 8.70 9.88
C ASP A 259 12.22 9.32 10.67
N ASP A 260 12.56 8.73 11.83
CA ASP A 260 13.57 9.25 12.77
C ASP A 260 14.92 8.52 12.71
N ASP A 261 15.27 7.92 11.58
CA ASP A 261 16.37 6.99 11.46
C ASP A 261 17.74 7.59 11.86
N PRO A 262 18.28 7.28 13.05
CA PRO A 262 19.72 7.31 13.25
C PRO A 262 20.29 6.13 12.47
N HIS A 263 21.34 6.36 11.72
CA HIS A 263 21.99 5.34 10.92
C HIS A 263 22.66 4.28 11.81
N ASP A 264 21.95 3.19 12.10
CA ASP A 264 22.55 2.00 12.70
C ASP A 264 23.53 1.30 11.73
N TRP A 265 23.68 1.84 10.51
CA TRP A 265 24.52 1.30 9.43
C TRP A 265 25.47 2.36 8.85
N PRO A 266 26.45 2.87 9.59
CA PRO A 266 27.28 4.01 9.16
C PRO A 266 28.12 3.74 7.90
N ALA A 267 28.40 2.46 7.58
CA ALA A 267 29.13 2.05 6.39
C ALA A 267 28.24 1.86 5.14
N HIS A 268 26.92 2.03 5.26
CA HIS A 268 25.98 1.79 4.19
C HIS A 268 25.31 3.09 3.74
N ARG A 269 25.07 3.20 2.44
CA ARG A 269 24.37 4.36 1.88
C ARG A 269 22.89 4.07 1.69
N LEU A 270 22.02 5.01 2.06
CA LEU A 270 20.58 4.89 1.92
C LEU A 270 20.15 4.92 0.44
N LEU A 271 19.32 3.94 0.05
CA LEU A 271 18.65 3.90 -1.25
C LEU A 271 17.14 3.81 -1.04
N HIS A 272 16.47 4.94 -1.11
CA HIS A 272 15.00 4.97 -1.03
C HIS A 272 14.36 4.49 -2.33
N THR A 273 13.25 3.75 -2.21
CA THR A 273 12.57 3.14 -3.37
C THR A 273 11.12 3.57 -3.56
N GLY A 274 10.61 4.44 -2.70
CA GLY A 274 9.23 4.91 -2.72
C GLY A 274 9.09 6.42 -2.66
N TYR A 275 7.97 6.85 -2.08
CA TYR A 275 7.71 8.25 -1.80
C TYR A 275 8.80 8.84 -0.90
N LEU A 276 9.21 10.07 -1.22
CA LEU A 276 10.14 10.84 -0.41
C LEU A 276 9.37 11.98 0.26
N THR A 277 9.42 12.03 1.59
CA THR A 277 8.95 13.21 2.34
C THR A 277 9.73 14.45 1.92
N PRO A 278 9.23 15.67 2.17
CA PRO A 278 9.97 16.90 1.84
C PRO A 278 11.39 16.95 2.43
N ARG A 279 11.59 16.38 3.64
CA ARG A 279 12.93 16.23 4.27
C ARG A 279 13.85 15.35 3.41
N ARG A 280 13.39 14.15 3.06
CA ARG A 280 14.17 13.18 2.27
C ARG A 280 14.42 13.65 0.84
N GLN A 281 13.49 14.43 0.28
CA GLN A 281 13.71 15.06 -1.02
C GLN A 281 14.87 16.07 -0.96
N ARG A 282 14.98 16.86 0.12
CA ARG A 282 16.14 17.76 0.33
C ARG A 282 17.44 16.98 0.48
N GLN A 283 17.43 15.89 1.25
CA GLN A 283 18.60 15.02 1.41
C GLN A 283 19.05 14.41 0.08
N ARG A 284 18.09 13.99 -0.76
CA ARG A 284 18.38 13.51 -2.11
C ARG A 284 19.03 14.59 -3.00
N VAL A 285 18.50 15.81 -2.97
CA VAL A 285 19.07 16.95 -3.72
C VAL A 285 20.46 17.28 -3.23
N ALA A 286 20.72 17.17 -1.93
CA ALA A 286 22.05 17.36 -1.32
C ALA A 286 23.02 16.19 -1.60
N GLY A 287 22.57 15.10 -2.21
CA GLY A 287 23.39 13.91 -2.48
C GLY A 287 23.66 13.03 -1.26
N GLU A 288 22.95 13.26 -0.15
CA GLU A 288 23.09 12.49 1.09
C GLU A 288 22.47 11.09 1.00
N VAL A 289 21.40 10.96 0.20
CA VAL A 289 20.70 9.70 -0.03
C VAL A 289 20.43 9.48 -1.52
N ASP A 290 20.35 8.23 -1.93
CA ASP A 290 19.97 7.85 -3.28
C ASP A 290 18.48 7.54 -3.39
N TRP A 291 17.95 7.58 -4.60
CA TRP A 291 16.58 7.20 -4.88
C TRP A 291 16.48 6.47 -6.22
N GLN A 292 15.71 5.39 -6.22
CA GLN A 292 15.33 4.65 -7.42
C GLN A 292 13.94 4.03 -7.22
N ARG A 293 13.00 4.30 -8.12
CA ARG A 293 11.62 3.83 -7.96
C ARG A 293 11.52 2.31 -7.99
N TRP A 294 10.73 1.78 -7.03
CA TRP A 294 10.04 0.50 -7.11
C TRP A 294 8.56 0.79 -7.30
N ASN A 295 7.93 0.22 -8.33
CA ASN A 295 6.53 0.47 -8.60
C ASN A 295 5.62 -0.25 -7.59
N VAL A 296 4.72 0.51 -6.99
CA VAL A 296 3.67 0.00 -6.08
C VAL A 296 2.30 0.58 -6.42
N HIS A 297 2.22 1.43 -7.45
CA HIS A 297 0.99 2.08 -7.91
C HIS A 297 0.74 1.82 -9.38
N LEU A 298 -0.46 2.20 -9.85
CA LEU A 298 -0.85 2.10 -11.25
C LEU A 298 0.03 2.99 -12.14
N ARG A 299 0.55 2.43 -13.22
CA ARG A 299 1.19 3.18 -14.31
C ARG A 299 0.15 3.71 -15.30
N LEU A 300 0.54 4.66 -16.14
CA LEU A 300 -0.36 5.22 -17.15
C LEU A 300 -1.01 4.16 -18.05
N SER A 301 -0.27 3.13 -18.46
CA SER A 301 -0.81 2.01 -19.26
C SER A 301 -1.87 1.22 -18.49
N HIS A 302 -1.71 1.03 -17.18
CA HIS A 302 -2.68 0.37 -16.32
C HIS A 302 -3.96 1.20 -16.17
N LEU A 303 -3.83 2.51 -15.93
CA LEU A 303 -4.97 3.44 -15.88
C LEU A 303 -5.78 3.39 -17.18
N ARG A 304 -5.10 3.44 -18.33
CA ARG A 304 -5.75 3.35 -19.64
C ARG A 304 -6.46 2.01 -19.87
N ALA A 305 -5.91 0.91 -19.36
CA ALA A 305 -6.55 -0.40 -19.45
C ALA A 305 -7.82 -0.47 -18.60
N LEU A 306 -7.75 -0.03 -17.33
CA LEU A 306 -8.89 -0.04 -16.41
C LEU A 306 -10.05 0.88 -16.86
N VAL A 307 -9.76 2.02 -17.49
CA VAL A 307 -10.81 2.95 -18.01
C VAL A 307 -11.52 2.39 -19.25
N ARG A 308 -10.96 1.40 -19.95
CA ARG A 308 -11.54 0.79 -21.15
C ARG A 308 -12.44 -0.41 -20.88
N GLN A 309 -12.42 -0.92 -19.65
CA GLN A 309 -13.29 -1.98 -19.16
C GLN A 309 -14.67 -1.45 -18.79
#